data_f1550c556bc5f983811b12ba2a155626
#
_entry.id   f1550c556bc5f983811b12ba2a155626
#
_cell.length_a   1.000
_cell.length_b   1.000
_cell.length_c   1.000
_cell.angle_alpha   90.00
_cell.angle_beta   90.00
_cell.angle_gamma   90.00
#
_symmetry.space_group_name_H-M   'P 1'
#
loop_
_entity.id
_entity.type
_entity.pdbx_description
1 polymer ?
#
loop_
_entity_poly.entity_id
_entity_poly.type
_entity_poly.pdbx_seq_one_letter_code
_entity_poly.pdbx_strand_id
1 'polypeptide(L)'
;ILPEKYQLLAERACAKIKKVDTKKKQIELEWYGVENQKEAFLTEKLSFSGKNIEFDSKVEDYRAYREQEEKTGYTFAKADSEVLKEEDLRKIYDQEKLIGEVSPAYSIRIAINEIYARKGYDFTGTAYENYFSQKSWYAPVKGKIVQESEINQYEKENIDLLVKLEKNYK
;
A
#
# COMPACT_ATOMS: atom_id res chain seq x y z
N ILE A 1 -18.88 -0.83 -14.96
CA ILE A 1 -18.36 -1.40 -13.70
C ILE A 1 -17.21 -0.49 -13.29
N LEU A 2 -17.21 0.03 -12.06
CA LEU A 2 -16.09 0.82 -11.52
C LEU A 2 -14.88 -0.08 -11.36
N PRO A 3 -13.67 0.39 -11.68
CA PRO A 3 -12.44 -0.29 -11.32
C PRO A 3 -12.37 -0.56 -9.82
N GLU A 4 -11.74 -1.65 -9.42
CA GLU A 4 -11.74 -2.16 -8.04
C GLU A 4 -11.24 -1.12 -7.00
N LYS A 5 -10.22 -0.33 -7.35
CA LYS A 5 -9.76 0.81 -6.53
C LYS A 5 -10.92 1.72 -6.11
N TYR A 6 -11.82 2.03 -7.05
CA TYR A 6 -12.95 2.91 -6.78
C TYR A 6 -14.09 2.20 -6.05
N GLN A 7 -14.20 0.87 -6.16
CA GLN A 7 -15.15 0.09 -5.35
C GLN A 7 -14.72 0.13 -3.88
N LEU A 8 -13.45 -0.12 -3.58
CA LEU A 8 -12.91 -0.04 -2.23
C LEU A 8 -12.99 1.38 -1.65
N LEU A 9 -12.72 2.40 -2.47
CA LEU A 9 -12.90 3.79 -2.07
C LEU A 9 -14.36 4.11 -1.75
N ALA A 10 -15.30 3.63 -2.58
CA ALA A 10 -16.72 3.88 -2.40
C ALA A 10 -17.31 3.27 -1.12
N GLU A 11 -16.70 2.21 -0.59
CA GLU A 11 -17.11 1.60 0.69
C GLU A 11 -16.72 2.44 1.92
N ARG A 12 -15.65 3.25 1.82
CA ARG A 12 -15.05 3.95 2.97
C ARG A 12 -14.81 5.44 2.76
N ALA A 13 -15.14 5.95 1.58
CA ALA A 13 -14.93 7.34 1.21
C ALA A 13 -16.05 7.87 0.32
N CYS A 14 -16.19 9.18 0.29
CA CYS A 14 -17.07 9.87 -0.66
C CYS A 14 -16.24 10.76 -1.58
N ALA A 15 -16.57 10.74 -2.86
CA ALA A 15 -15.99 11.64 -3.85
C ALA A 15 -16.88 12.86 -4.06
N LYS A 16 -16.26 14.02 -4.15
CA LYS A 16 -16.91 15.27 -4.59
C LYS A 16 -16.25 15.77 -5.86
N ILE A 17 -17.04 16.20 -6.82
CA ILE A 17 -16.52 16.86 -8.02
C ILE A 17 -16.09 18.27 -7.60
N LYS A 18 -14.78 18.53 -7.67
CA LYS A 18 -14.21 19.84 -7.42
C LYS A 18 -14.30 20.73 -8.64
N LYS A 19 -14.00 20.18 -9.81
CA LYS A 19 -13.94 20.93 -11.06
C LYS A 19 -14.22 20.03 -12.26
N VAL A 20 -14.93 20.58 -13.25
CA VAL A 20 -15.05 19.99 -14.58
C VAL A 20 -14.44 20.94 -15.60
N ASP A 21 -13.44 20.48 -16.32
CA ASP A 21 -12.79 21.21 -17.43
C ASP A 21 -13.19 20.56 -18.75
N THR A 22 -14.22 21.10 -19.40
CA THR A 22 -14.73 20.57 -20.66
C THR A 22 -13.78 20.75 -21.82
N LYS A 23 -12.91 21.77 -21.77
CA LYS A 23 -11.90 22.02 -22.82
C LYS A 23 -10.78 20.98 -22.77
N LYS A 24 -10.34 20.64 -21.56
CA LYS A 24 -9.31 19.61 -21.32
C LYS A 24 -9.91 18.20 -21.22
N LYS A 25 -11.25 18.09 -21.24
CA LYS A 25 -11.95 16.84 -21.00
C LYS A 25 -11.49 16.14 -19.71
N GLN A 26 -11.43 16.89 -18.61
CA GLN A 26 -10.96 16.41 -17.30
C GLN A 26 -11.97 16.73 -16.21
N ILE A 27 -12.07 15.82 -15.27
CA ILE A 27 -12.79 15.99 -14.00
C ILE A 27 -11.77 15.92 -12.88
N GLU A 28 -11.80 16.88 -11.97
CA GLU A 28 -11.02 16.85 -10.73
C GLU A 28 -11.95 16.41 -9.59
N LEU A 29 -11.60 15.32 -8.94
CA LEU A 29 -12.31 14.74 -7.80
C LEU A 29 -11.53 14.98 -6.53
N GLU A 30 -12.24 15.25 -5.44
CA GLU A 30 -11.73 15.23 -4.08
C GLU A 30 -12.38 14.09 -3.32
N TRP A 31 -11.55 13.25 -2.67
CA TRP A 31 -11.99 12.12 -1.87
C TRP A 31 -11.88 12.45 -0.38
N TYR A 32 -12.93 12.14 0.36
CA TYR A 32 -13.07 12.40 1.79
C TYR A 32 -13.39 11.12 2.52
N GLY A 33 -12.84 10.95 3.74
CA GLY A 33 -13.27 9.87 4.62
C GLY A 33 -14.74 10.02 5.00
N VAL A 34 -15.45 8.91 5.17
CA VAL A 34 -16.87 8.91 5.55
C VAL A 34 -17.08 9.61 6.90
N GLU A 35 -16.15 9.44 7.83
CA GLU A 35 -16.23 10.04 9.16
C GLU A 35 -15.68 11.47 9.24
N ASN A 36 -14.72 11.81 8.36
CA ASN A 36 -14.14 13.14 8.30
C ASN A 36 -14.25 13.75 6.91
N GLN A 37 -15.28 14.56 6.69
CA GLN A 37 -15.53 15.23 5.42
C GLN A 37 -14.98 16.67 5.35
N LYS A 38 -14.14 17.08 6.30
CA LYS A 38 -13.61 18.47 6.36
C LYS A 38 -12.44 18.67 5.42
N GLU A 39 -11.57 17.67 5.30
CA GLU A 39 -10.38 17.75 4.46
C GLU A 39 -10.33 16.58 3.48
N ALA A 40 -10.05 16.89 2.22
CA ALA A 40 -9.83 15.86 1.21
C ALA A 40 -8.49 15.17 1.48
N PHE A 41 -8.47 13.85 1.55
CA PHE A 41 -7.24 13.08 1.69
C PHE A 41 -6.59 12.76 0.33
N LEU A 42 -7.36 12.84 -0.76
CA LEU A 42 -6.88 12.58 -2.12
C LEU A 42 -7.55 13.55 -3.09
N THR A 43 -6.78 14.11 -4.01
CA THR A 43 -7.28 14.81 -5.19
C THR A 43 -6.84 14.08 -6.44
N GLU A 44 -7.78 13.75 -7.32
CA GLU A 44 -7.55 12.97 -8.52
C GLU A 44 -8.09 13.66 -9.76
N LYS A 45 -7.36 13.56 -10.87
CA LYS A 45 -7.80 14.07 -12.17
C LYS A 45 -8.09 12.89 -13.08
N LEU A 46 -9.32 12.81 -13.56
CA LEU A 46 -9.77 11.81 -14.49
C LEU A 46 -10.06 12.46 -15.85
N SER A 47 -9.70 11.78 -16.91
CA SER A 47 -10.07 12.17 -18.26
C SER A 47 -11.43 11.59 -18.63
N PHE A 48 -12.15 12.26 -19.54
CA PHE A 48 -13.40 11.71 -20.08
C PHE A 48 -13.45 11.83 -21.60
N SER A 49 -14.07 10.86 -22.25
CA SER A 49 -14.33 10.83 -23.68
C SER A 49 -15.80 10.54 -23.92
N GLY A 50 -16.48 11.47 -24.57
CA GLY A 50 -17.92 11.36 -24.76
C GLY A 50 -18.68 11.31 -23.43
N LYS A 51 -19.37 10.18 -23.16
CA LYS A 51 -20.08 9.92 -21.90
C LYS A 51 -19.30 9.02 -20.94
N ASN A 52 -18.08 8.62 -21.30
CA ASN A 52 -17.28 7.69 -20.50
C ASN A 52 -16.18 8.43 -19.76
N ILE A 53 -15.96 8.06 -18.52
CA ILE A 53 -14.77 8.46 -17.75
C ILE A 53 -13.67 7.46 -18.10
N GLU A 54 -12.52 7.98 -18.53
CA GLU A 54 -11.31 7.18 -18.75
C GLU A 54 -10.54 7.12 -17.44
N PHE A 55 -10.43 5.93 -16.89
CA PHE A 55 -9.62 5.68 -15.71
C PHE A 55 -8.18 5.45 -16.16
N ASP A 56 -7.22 6.04 -15.43
CA ASP A 56 -5.80 5.91 -15.74
C ASP A 56 -5.41 4.42 -15.74
N SER A 57 -4.62 4.00 -16.75
CA SER A 57 -4.09 2.63 -16.89
C SER A 57 -3.22 2.17 -15.72
N LYS A 58 -2.76 3.08 -14.86
CA LYS A 58 -2.15 2.73 -13.57
C LYS A 58 -3.04 1.91 -12.64
N VAL A 59 -4.34 1.82 -12.93
CA VAL A 59 -5.28 0.93 -12.24
C VAL A 59 -5.02 -0.55 -12.56
N GLU A 60 -4.50 -0.87 -13.74
CA GLU A 60 -4.13 -2.26 -14.10
C GLU A 60 -2.94 -2.77 -13.27
N ASP A 61 -1.97 -1.90 -12.97
CA ASP A 61 -0.87 -2.22 -12.06
C ASP A 61 -1.36 -2.56 -10.65
N TYR A 62 -2.43 -1.91 -10.20
CA TYR A 62 -3.02 -2.20 -8.89
C TYR A 62 -3.72 -3.56 -8.84
N ARG A 63 -4.39 -3.97 -9.93
CA ARG A 63 -5.01 -5.30 -10.04
C ARG A 63 -3.95 -6.40 -10.02
N ALA A 64 -2.88 -6.26 -10.82
CA ALA A 64 -1.77 -7.21 -10.83
C ALA A 64 -1.10 -7.32 -9.44
N TYR A 65 -1.00 -6.20 -8.72
CA TYR A 65 -0.49 -6.16 -7.35
C TYR A 65 -1.42 -6.93 -6.39
N ARG A 66 -2.74 -6.68 -6.45
CA ARG A 66 -3.75 -7.37 -5.64
C ARG A 66 -3.77 -8.87 -5.93
N GLU A 67 -3.74 -9.28 -7.19
CA GLU A 67 -3.67 -10.68 -7.58
C GLU A 67 -2.44 -11.37 -6.99
N GLN A 68 -1.31 -10.67 -6.92
CA GLN A 68 -0.08 -11.19 -6.32
C GLN A 68 -0.19 -11.25 -4.79
N GLU A 69 -0.77 -10.24 -4.16
CA GLU A 69 -1.07 -10.24 -2.72
C GLU A 69 -2.07 -11.33 -2.36
N GLU A 70 -3.14 -11.49 -3.11
CA GLU A 70 -4.13 -12.56 -2.92
C GLU A 70 -3.52 -13.95 -3.09
N LYS A 71 -2.62 -14.12 -4.06
CA LYS A 71 -1.93 -15.38 -4.32
C LYS A 71 -0.92 -15.75 -3.24
N THR A 72 -0.17 -14.79 -2.72
CA THR A 72 0.94 -15.01 -1.78
C THR A 72 0.59 -14.62 -0.35
N GLY A 73 -0.38 -13.74 -0.16
CA GLY A 73 -0.69 -13.07 1.10
C GLY A 73 0.35 -12.04 1.54
N TYR A 74 1.34 -11.74 0.67
CA TYR A 74 2.40 -10.77 0.96
C TYR A 74 2.03 -9.39 0.43
N THR A 75 2.23 -8.36 1.25
CA THR A 75 2.04 -6.95 0.82
C THR A 75 3.07 -6.55 -0.22
N PHE A 76 4.30 -7.05 -0.08
CA PHE A 76 5.43 -6.79 -0.98
C PHE A 76 5.94 -8.08 -1.61
N ALA A 77 5.08 -8.78 -2.33
CA ALA A 77 5.41 -10.07 -2.89
C ALA A 77 6.73 -10.09 -3.68
N LYS A 78 7.08 -8.98 -4.33
CA LYS A 78 8.30 -8.86 -5.14
C LYS A 78 9.57 -8.53 -4.35
N ALA A 79 9.48 -8.29 -3.04
CA ALA A 79 10.61 -7.81 -2.24
C ALA A 79 11.81 -8.78 -2.19
N ASP A 80 11.59 -10.04 -2.50
CA ASP A 80 12.63 -11.08 -2.58
C ASP A 80 13.26 -11.27 -3.96
N SER A 81 12.72 -10.63 -4.98
CA SER A 81 13.11 -10.82 -6.39
C SER A 81 13.38 -9.53 -7.15
N GLU A 82 12.90 -8.40 -6.67
CA GLU A 82 13.08 -7.08 -7.30
C GLU A 82 13.34 -6.00 -6.24
N VAL A 83 14.06 -4.95 -6.63
CA VAL A 83 14.18 -3.74 -5.80
C VAL A 83 12.87 -2.95 -5.89
N LEU A 84 12.27 -2.65 -4.75
CA LEU A 84 11.05 -1.86 -4.64
C LEU A 84 11.28 -0.44 -5.17
N LYS A 85 10.33 0.07 -5.94
CA LYS A 85 10.34 1.42 -6.47
C LYS A 85 9.51 2.34 -5.58
N GLU A 86 9.74 3.64 -5.69
CA GLU A 86 8.93 4.64 -4.97
C GLU A 86 7.43 4.49 -5.22
N GLU A 87 7.06 4.02 -6.42
CA GLU A 87 5.66 3.73 -6.79
C GLU A 87 5.05 2.59 -5.97
N ASP A 88 5.82 1.54 -5.69
CA ASP A 88 5.38 0.42 -4.84
C ASP A 88 5.14 0.89 -3.41
N LEU A 89 5.98 1.80 -2.93
CA LEU A 89 5.87 2.39 -1.60
C LEU A 89 4.70 3.38 -1.50
N ARG A 90 4.44 4.16 -2.54
CA ARG A 90 3.27 5.06 -2.60
C ARG A 90 1.96 4.30 -2.49
N LYS A 91 1.86 3.12 -3.10
CA LYS A 91 0.66 2.27 -3.01
C LYS A 91 0.31 1.92 -1.56
N ILE A 92 1.31 1.76 -0.70
CA ILE A 92 1.11 1.50 0.73
C ILE A 92 0.61 2.75 1.44
N TYR A 93 1.24 3.90 1.20
CA TYR A 93 0.82 5.16 1.79
C TYR A 93 -0.62 5.52 1.39
N ASP A 94 -0.98 5.25 0.14
CA ASP A 94 -2.32 5.53 -0.35
C ASP A 94 -3.36 4.59 0.26
N GLN A 95 -3.04 3.31 0.45
CA GLN A 95 -3.92 2.37 1.14
C GLN A 95 -4.13 2.74 2.62
N GLU A 96 -3.08 3.15 3.31
CA GLU A 96 -3.14 3.45 4.74
C GLU A 96 -3.75 4.81 5.04
N LYS A 97 -3.54 5.81 4.21
CA LYS A 97 -4.31 7.06 4.26
C LYS A 97 -5.82 6.81 4.12
N LEU A 98 -6.21 5.77 3.37
CA LEU A 98 -7.60 5.35 3.21
C LEU A 98 -8.17 4.65 4.45
N ILE A 99 -7.34 3.95 5.22
CA ILE A 99 -7.73 3.22 6.43
C ILE A 99 -7.68 4.12 7.67
N GLY A 100 -7.03 5.28 7.56
CA GLY A 100 -7.05 6.41 8.50
C GLY A 100 -6.72 6.10 9.95
N GLU A 101 -5.47 5.77 10.28
CA GLU A 101 -4.93 5.95 11.64
C GLU A 101 -3.47 5.48 11.78
N VAL A 102 -2.84 5.04 10.69
CA VAL A 102 -1.48 4.50 10.77
C VAL A 102 -0.48 5.53 10.23
N SER A 103 0.56 5.81 11.00
CA SER A 103 1.62 6.71 10.53
C SER A 103 2.41 6.08 9.38
N PRO A 104 2.88 6.87 8.39
CA PRO A 104 3.73 6.35 7.31
C PRO A 104 4.93 5.57 7.84
N ALA A 105 5.52 5.97 8.96
CA ALA A 105 6.63 5.28 9.59
C ALA A 105 6.26 3.85 10.03
N TYR A 106 5.04 3.65 10.54
CA TYR A 106 4.57 2.32 10.94
C TYR A 106 4.46 1.38 9.74
N SER A 107 3.91 1.86 8.64
CA SER A 107 3.74 1.08 7.41
C SER A 107 5.05 0.68 6.77
N ILE A 108 6.00 1.61 6.74
CA ILE A 108 7.35 1.30 6.29
C ILE A 108 7.96 0.22 7.20
N ARG A 109 7.74 0.32 8.50
CA ARG A 109 8.23 -0.68 9.45
C ARG A 109 7.55 -2.03 9.24
N ILE A 110 6.26 -2.09 8.95
CA ILE A 110 5.57 -3.33 8.56
C ILE A 110 6.20 -3.93 7.31
N ALA A 111 6.53 -3.12 6.29
CA ALA A 111 7.17 -3.58 5.09
C ALA A 111 8.54 -4.23 5.35
N ILE A 112 9.37 -3.58 6.17
CA ILE A 112 10.65 -4.14 6.62
C ILE A 112 10.43 -5.45 7.36
N ASN A 113 9.50 -5.45 8.31
CA ASN A 113 9.21 -6.60 9.16
C ASN A 113 8.61 -7.77 8.38
N GLU A 114 7.88 -7.52 7.26
CA GLU A 114 7.37 -8.57 6.40
C GLU A 114 8.51 -9.42 5.81
N ILE A 115 9.63 -8.80 5.43
CA ILE A 115 10.81 -9.54 4.93
C ILE A 115 11.32 -10.51 6.00
N TYR A 116 11.42 -10.06 7.24
CA TYR A 116 11.84 -10.91 8.36
C TYR A 116 10.79 -11.97 8.74
N ALA A 117 9.50 -11.59 8.70
CA ALA A 117 8.39 -12.51 8.98
C ALA A 117 8.38 -13.70 8.02
N ARG A 118 8.64 -13.49 6.73
CA ARG A 118 8.77 -14.55 5.72
C ARG A 118 9.89 -15.55 6.03
N LYS A 119 10.91 -15.12 6.76
CA LYS A 119 12.02 -15.97 7.21
C LYS A 119 11.71 -16.66 8.56
N GLY A 120 10.51 -16.48 9.09
CA GLY A 120 10.07 -17.07 10.36
C GLY A 120 10.55 -16.32 11.60
N TYR A 121 10.87 -15.02 11.49
CA TYR A 121 11.19 -14.19 12.66
C TYR A 121 10.03 -14.22 13.66
N ASP A 122 10.36 -14.35 14.94
CA ASP A 122 9.38 -14.41 16.03
C ASP A 122 9.03 -13.02 16.54
N PHE A 123 7.86 -12.52 16.16
CA PHE A 123 7.35 -11.22 16.61
C PHE A 123 6.58 -11.28 17.93
N THR A 124 6.56 -12.43 18.62
CA THR A 124 5.86 -12.58 19.91
C THR A 124 6.38 -11.56 20.92
N GLY A 125 5.47 -10.87 21.59
CA GLY A 125 5.78 -9.83 22.58
C GLY A 125 6.19 -8.49 21.98
N THR A 126 6.17 -8.31 20.65
CA THR A 126 6.44 -7.04 19.98
C THR A 126 5.15 -6.30 19.61
N ALA A 127 5.27 -5.01 19.29
CA ALA A 127 4.15 -4.21 18.75
C ALA A 127 3.58 -4.74 17.42
N TYR A 128 4.26 -5.67 16.76
CA TYR A 128 3.90 -6.21 15.46
C TYR A 128 3.26 -7.61 15.52
N GLU A 129 3.25 -8.23 16.70
CA GLU A 129 2.68 -9.57 16.92
C GLU A 129 1.25 -9.66 16.40
N ASN A 130 0.39 -8.72 16.80
CA ASN A 130 -1.02 -8.73 16.41
C ASN A 130 -1.21 -8.62 14.90
N TYR A 131 -0.38 -7.87 14.21
CA TYR A 131 -0.43 -7.73 12.76
C TYR A 131 -0.05 -9.02 12.05
N PHE A 132 1.11 -9.60 12.39
CA PHE A 132 1.60 -10.79 11.70
C PHE A 132 0.84 -12.05 12.07
N SER A 133 0.36 -12.20 13.32
CA SER A 133 -0.44 -13.37 13.74
C SER A 133 -1.75 -13.54 12.94
N GLN A 134 -2.26 -12.47 12.33
CA GLN A 134 -3.44 -12.53 11.46
C GLN A 134 -3.13 -12.95 10.01
N LYS A 135 -1.85 -13.06 9.65
CA LYS A 135 -1.45 -13.46 8.30
C LYS A 135 -1.36 -14.98 8.19
N SER A 136 -2.14 -15.57 7.29
CA SER A 136 -2.19 -17.02 7.09
C SER A 136 -0.85 -17.67 6.70
N TRP A 137 0.04 -16.88 6.11
CA TRP A 137 1.38 -17.32 5.69
C TRP A 137 2.44 -17.18 6.80
N TYR A 138 2.15 -16.47 7.89
CA TYR A 138 3.12 -16.24 8.94
C TYR A 138 3.32 -17.50 9.81
N ALA A 139 4.53 -18.04 9.77
CA ALA A 139 4.92 -19.23 10.50
C ALA A 139 6.16 -18.93 11.37
N PRO A 140 6.00 -18.28 12.53
CA PRO A 140 7.12 -17.93 13.39
C PRO A 140 7.78 -19.17 13.97
N VAL A 141 9.11 -19.14 14.05
CA VAL A 141 9.90 -20.12 14.78
C VAL A 141 10.24 -19.50 16.13
N LYS A 142 9.78 -20.10 17.22
CA LYS A 142 9.93 -19.55 18.57
C LYS A 142 11.38 -19.13 18.87
N GLY A 143 11.56 -17.86 19.20
CA GLY A 143 12.84 -17.26 19.55
C GLY A 143 13.79 -17.08 18.35
N LYS A 144 13.33 -17.27 17.11
CA LYS A 144 14.16 -17.10 15.92
C LYS A 144 14.52 -15.64 15.70
N ILE A 145 15.83 -15.42 15.53
CA ILE A 145 16.41 -14.18 15.01
C ILE A 145 16.95 -14.50 13.61
N VAL A 146 16.48 -13.77 12.60
CA VAL A 146 16.92 -13.96 11.21
C VAL A 146 18.35 -13.46 11.06
N GLN A 147 19.21 -14.30 10.50
CA GLN A 147 20.62 -13.97 10.26
C GLN A 147 20.76 -13.24 8.91
N GLU A 148 21.80 -12.44 8.80
CA GLU A 148 22.07 -11.69 7.56
C GLU A 148 22.24 -12.59 6.33
N SER A 149 22.76 -13.80 6.53
CA SER A 149 22.92 -14.81 5.47
C SER A 149 21.60 -15.38 4.93
N GLU A 150 20.49 -15.22 5.68
CA GLU A 150 19.15 -15.65 5.25
C GLU A 150 18.45 -14.59 4.39
N ILE A 151 18.99 -13.36 4.35
CA ILE A 151 18.48 -12.23 3.59
C ILE A 151 19.21 -12.17 2.25
N ASN A 152 18.48 -12.28 1.15
CA ASN A 152 19.06 -12.18 -0.18
C ASN A 152 19.41 -10.72 -0.56
N GLN A 153 20.06 -10.54 -1.70
CA GLN A 153 20.52 -9.22 -2.14
C GLN A 153 19.37 -8.23 -2.34
N TYR A 154 18.27 -8.63 -2.97
CA TYR A 154 17.11 -7.77 -3.18
C TYR A 154 16.44 -7.38 -1.87
N GLU A 155 16.29 -8.33 -0.96
CA GLU A 155 15.74 -8.09 0.37
C GLU A 155 16.61 -7.09 1.17
N LYS A 156 17.93 -7.20 1.08
CA LYS A 156 18.88 -6.25 1.68
C LYS A 156 18.71 -4.84 1.13
N GLU A 157 18.71 -4.71 -0.20
CA GLU A 157 18.56 -3.43 -0.87
C GLU A 157 17.20 -2.79 -0.52
N ASN A 158 16.15 -3.60 -0.42
CA ASN A 158 14.82 -3.15 -0.01
C ASN A 158 14.77 -2.72 1.46
N ILE A 159 15.40 -3.45 2.36
CA ILE A 159 15.51 -3.05 3.77
C ILE A 159 16.24 -1.71 3.88
N ASP A 160 17.36 -1.53 3.19
CA ASP A 160 18.15 -0.29 3.22
C ASP A 160 17.33 0.90 2.65
N LEU A 161 16.60 0.68 1.55
CA LEU A 161 15.71 1.67 0.97
C LEU A 161 14.61 2.08 1.96
N LEU A 162 13.94 1.11 2.55
CA LEU A 162 12.84 1.32 3.50
C LEU A 162 13.33 2.00 4.80
N VAL A 163 14.49 1.62 5.31
CA VAL A 163 15.10 2.26 6.50
C VAL A 163 15.45 3.72 6.23
N LYS A 164 15.97 4.05 5.04
CA LYS A 164 16.22 5.44 4.63
C LYS A 164 14.93 6.23 4.56
N LEU A 165 13.88 5.64 3.99
CA LEU A 165 12.58 6.26 3.85
C LEU A 165 11.93 6.50 5.22
N GLU A 166 11.97 5.54 6.13
CA GLU A 166 11.43 5.67 7.49
C GLU A 166 12.00 6.88 8.25
N LYS A 167 13.29 7.19 8.03
CA LYS A 167 13.94 8.34 8.67
C LYS A 167 13.32 9.69 8.29
N ASN A 168 12.68 9.77 7.13
CA ASN A 168 12.03 11.01 6.68
C ASN A 168 10.69 11.27 7.39
N TYR A 169 10.18 10.29 8.15
CA TYR A 169 8.89 10.36 8.86
C TYR A 169 9.03 10.28 10.39
N LYS A 170 10.25 10.25 10.90
CA LYS A 170 10.58 10.40 12.32
C LYS A 170 10.95 11.85 12.63
#